data_c72081c3b5671972e74c0a54e6e016b4
#
_entry.id   c72081c3b5671972e74c0a54e6e016b4
#
_cell.length_a   1.000
_cell.length_b   1.000
_cell.length_c   1.000
_cell.angle_alpha   90.00
_cell.angle_beta   90.00
_cell.angle_gamma   90.00
#
_symmetry.space_group_name_H-M   'P 1'
#
loop_
_entity.id
_entity.type
_entity.pdbx_description
1 polymer ?
#
loop_
_entity_poly.entity_id
_entity_poly.type
_entity_poly.pdbx_seq_one_letter_code
_entity_poly.pdbx_strand_id
1 'polypeptide(L)'
;MGSSNLVVIVQKEAAEGLRRQLRLAGILDPNRKIGMRGAHVLIPVSRHPGDLSGFEAEVTEDDRLEERSARSTPFELIVDAAAIEPGLKRFLPDKWEMIGDVLVLKLPPELGGCKVAVAEAYARVLGARAVLQDLAGIEGEWRVPRVEKIWGGSTETVHLADGIRFMLDPARVMFSSGNLPERMRMARISRPGETVVDMFAGIGYFAIPMAVHSRPRSIIACEVNPVAFHYLEENARINRVENITPLLGDCRDTAPEGVADRIVMGYLRAQGFLDKAMKVAGPQAVLHYHEACPNELIDTRPWSSLREAASRAGRRIELLRLHRLKSYAPGVSHIVIDARLS
;
A
#
# COMPACT_ATOMS: atom_id res chain seq x y z
N MET A 1 37.14 -19.67 -4.30
CA MET A 1 36.88 -20.22 -5.66
C MET A 1 37.06 -19.06 -6.61
N GLY A 2 38.05 -19.15 -7.55
CA GLY A 2 38.36 -18.04 -8.46
C GLY A 2 37.13 -17.71 -9.32
N SER A 3 36.82 -16.43 -9.46
CA SER A 3 35.76 -15.97 -10.35
C SER A 3 36.17 -16.36 -11.79
N SER A 4 35.31 -17.11 -12.47
CA SER A 4 35.48 -17.42 -13.87
C SER A 4 35.31 -16.12 -14.67
N ASN A 5 36.33 -15.71 -15.45
CA ASN A 5 36.25 -14.53 -16.33
C ASN A 5 35.53 -14.85 -17.66
N LEU A 6 34.73 -15.91 -17.69
CA LEU A 6 34.00 -16.34 -18.88
C LEU A 6 32.89 -15.36 -19.26
N VAL A 7 32.79 -15.09 -20.54
CA VAL A 7 31.71 -14.29 -21.14
C VAL A 7 31.17 -15.00 -22.38
N VAL A 8 29.87 -14.83 -22.64
CA VAL A 8 29.26 -15.23 -23.90
C VAL A 8 29.07 -13.98 -24.75
N ILE A 9 29.64 -13.97 -25.93
CA ILE A 9 29.52 -12.89 -26.92
C ILE A 9 28.40 -13.28 -27.88
N VAL A 10 27.42 -12.39 -28.06
CA VAL A 10 26.27 -12.63 -28.92
C VAL A 10 25.86 -11.33 -29.61
N GLN A 11 25.27 -11.43 -30.80
CA GLN A 11 24.66 -10.28 -31.49
C GLN A 11 23.56 -9.62 -30.63
N LYS A 12 23.44 -8.29 -30.69
CA LYS A 12 22.54 -7.50 -29.86
C LYS A 12 21.10 -7.98 -29.94
N GLU A 13 20.62 -8.37 -31.12
CA GLU A 13 19.26 -8.82 -31.40
C GLU A 13 18.92 -10.13 -30.67
N ALA A 14 19.90 -11.02 -30.48
CA ALA A 14 19.72 -12.31 -29.82
C ALA A 14 20.05 -12.27 -28.31
N ALA A 15 20.61 -11.16 -27.82
CA ALA A 15 21.17 -11.06 -26.48
C ALA A 15 20.13 -11.28 -25.35
N GLU A 16 18.91 -10.74 -25.48
CA GLU A 16 17.89 -10.88 -24.45
C GLU A 16 17.36 -12.33 -24.37
N GLY A 17 17.19 -12.99 -25.51
CA GLY A 17 16.81 -14.41 -25.56
C GLY A 17 17.83 -15.28 -24.86
N LEU A 18 19.10 -15.11 -25.20
CA LEU A 18 20.20 -15.84 -24.58
C LEU A 18 20.35 -15.53 -23.10
N ARG A 19 20.25 -14.26 -22.70
CA ARG A 19 20.30 -13.83 -21.28
C ARG A 19 19.25 -14.53 -20.45
N ARG A 20 18.02 -14.64 -20.98
CA ARG A 20 16.89 -15.33 -20.32
C ARG A 20 17.19 -16.83 -20.14
N GLN A 21 17.72 -17.48 -21.17
CA GLN A 21 18.11 -18.89 -21.11
C GLN A 21 19.23 -19.13 -20.07
N LEU A 22 20.28 -18.33 -20.08
CA LEU A 22 21.40 -18.44 -19.15
C LEU A 22 20.94 -18.16 -17.68
N ARG A 23 19.99 -17.25 -17.50
CA ARG A 23 19.37 -16.98 -16.18
C ARG A 23 18.60 -18.19 -15.66
N LEU A 24 17.75 -18.80 -16.49
CA LEU A 24 16.96 -19.98 -16.12
C LEU A 24 17.86 -21.19 -15.81
N ALA A 25 18.99 -21.31 -16.49
CA ALA A 25 19.99 -22.33 -16.24
C ALA A 25 20.88 -22.06 -15.00
N GLY A 26 20.75 -20.90 -14.34
CA GLY A 26 21.57 -20.51 -13.19
C GLY A 26 23.06 -20.32 -13.55
N ILE A 27 23.34 -19.87 -14.78
CA ILE A 27 24.72 -19.76 -15.31
C ILE A 27 25.16 -18.29 -15.37
N LEU A 28 24.25 -17.32 -15.38
CA LEU A 28 24.65 -15.90 -15.35
C LEU A 28 25.50 -15.61 -14.12
N ASP A 29 26.60 -14.86 -14.33
CA ASP A 29 27.37 -14.30 -13.23
C ASP A 29 26.72 -13.02 -12.73
N PRO A 30 26.15 -13.01 -11.50
CA PRO A 30 25.47 -11.84 -10.95
C PRO A 30 26.45 -10.72 -10.55
N ASN A 31 27.74 -11.02 -10.40
CA ASN A 31 28.74 -10.10 -9.87
C ASN A 31 29.40 -9.24 -10.95
N ARG A 32 29.18 -9.55 -12.22
CA ARG A 32 29.73 -8.75 -13.32
C ARG A 32 28.65 -8.08 -14.16
N LYS A 33 28.99 -6.92 -14.73
CA LYS A 33 28.08 -6.18 -15.63
C LYS A 33 28.09 -6.81 -17.01
N ILE A 34 26.93 -6.78 -17.67
CA ILE A 34 26.85 -7.06 -19.11
C ILE A 34 27.52 -5.91 -19.85
N GLY A 35 28.46 -6.21 -20.74
CA GLY A 35 29.19 -5.25 -21.54
C GLY A 35 28.70 -5.18 -22.98
N MET A 36 29.24 -4.23 -23.74
CA MET A 36 29.06 -4.12 -25.17
C MET A 36 30.41 -3.95 -25.90
N ARG A 37 30.55 -4.62 -27.03
CA ARG A 37 31.72 -4.45 -27.93
C ARG A 37 31.22 -4.34 -29.37
N GLY A 38 31.09 -3.11 -29.86
CA GLY A 38 30.47 -2.85 -31.16
C GLY A 38 29.02 -3.32 -31.21
N ALA A 39 28.68 -4.19 -32.15
CA ALA A 39 27.32 -4.77 -32.28
C ALA A 39 27.06 -5.98 -31.35
N HIS A 40 28.07 -6.40 -30.58
CA HIS A 40 27.97 -7.58 -29.73
C HIS A 40 27.74 -7.22 -28.27
N VAL A 41 26.94 -8.04 -27.59
CA VAL A 41 26.72 -8.01 -26.14
C VAL A 41 27.57 -9.09 -25.48
N LEU A 42 28.30 -8.73 -24.44
CA LEU A 42 29.10 -9.61 -23.60
C LEU A 42 28.33 -9.96 -22.35
N ILE A 43 27.90 -11.20 -22.23
CA ILE A 43 27.11 -11.69 -21.09
C ILE A 43 28.03 -12.50 -20.17
N PRO A 44 28.33 -12.04 -18.94
CA PRO A 44 29.19 -12.75 -18.02
C PRO A 44 28.52 -14.03 -17.50
N VAL A 45 29.28 -15.11 -17.41
CA VAL A 45 28.78 -16.41 -16.93
C VAL A 45 29.72 -16.98 -15.86
N SER A 46 29.15 -17.68 -14.88
CA SER A 46 29.88 -18.27 -13.75
C SER A 46 30.56 -19.61 -14.11
N ARG A 47 30.15 -20.24 -15.21
CA ARG A 47 30.68 -21.47 -15.76
C ARG A 47 30.35 -21.55 -17.24
N HIS A 48 31.04 -22.46 -17.96
CA HIS A 48 30.76 -22.69 -19.37
C HIS A 48 29.30 -23.10 -19.60
N PRO A 49 28.57 -22.42 -20.50
CA PRO A 49 27.12 -22.60 -20.67
C PRO A 49 26.73 -23.89 -21.41
N GLY A 50 27.66 -24.65 -21.90
CA GLY A 50 27.38 -25.86 -22.69
C GLY A 50 26.91 -25.53 -24.11
N ASP A 51 25.81 -26.16 -24.54
CA ASP A 51 25.28 -26.00 -25.90
C ASP A 51 24.57 -24.65 -26.07
N LEU A 52 25.05 -23.88 -27.05
CA LEU A 52 24.49 -22.58 -27.47
C LEU A 52 24.00 -22.62 -28.92
N SER A 53 23.72 -23.81 -29.47
CA SER A 53 23.40 -24.02 -30.90
C SER A 53 22.17 -23.22 -31.41
N GLY A 54 21.32 -22.70 -30.50
CA GLY A 54 20.22 -21.83 -30.86
C GLY A 54 20.57 -20.33 -31.02
N PHE A 55 21.89 -19.98 -30.81
CA PHE A 55 22.37 -18.61 -30.87
C PHE A 55 23.73 -18.58 -31.59
N GLU A 56 23.94 -17.60 -32.44
CA GLU A 56 25.28 -17.31 -32.96
C GLU A 56 26.11 -16.65 -31.86
N ALA A 57 26.63 -17.47 -30.94
CA ALA A 57 27.31 -17.00 -29.74
C ALA A 57 28.63 -17.72 -29.52
N GLU A 58 29.64 -17.00 -29.04
CA GLU A 58 30.97 -17.47 -28.71
C GLU A 58 31.25 -17.35 -27.22
N VAL A 59 31.91 -18.32 -26.62
CA VAL A 59 32.36 -18.29 -25.23
C VAL A 59 33.83 -17.95 -25.19
N THR A 60 34.22 -16.92 -24.46
CA THR A 60 35.61 -16.50 -24.30
C THR A 60 35.88 -16.01 -22.88
N GLU A 61 37.11 -15.74 -22.55
CA GLU A 61 37.51 -15.05 -21.33
C GLU A 61 37.61 -13.54 -21.57
N ASP A 62 37.05 -12.73 -20.72
CA ASP A 62 37.21 -11.27 -20.72
C ASP A 62 37.28 -10.74 -19.29
N ASP A 63 38.43 -10.25 -18.91
CA ASP A 63 38.73 -9.65 -17.61
C ASP A 63 38.42 -8.15 -17.53
N ARG A 64 37.95 -7.54 -18.63
CA ARG A 64 37.64 -6.12 -18.74
C ARG A 64 36.18 -5.77 -18.36
N LEU A 65 35.32 -6.77 -18.16
CA LEU A 65 33.97 -6.49 -17.68
C LEU A 65 34.03 -6.00 -16.23
N GLU A 66 33.45 -4.83 -16.03
CA GLU A 66 33.35 -4.25 -14.70
C GLU A 66 32.57 -5.16 -13.74
N GLU A 67 33.12 -5.35 -12.56
CA GLU A 67 32.35 -5.95 -11.48
C GLU A 67 31.12 -5.11 -11.20
N ARG A 68 30.00 -5.77 -10.95
CA ARG A 68 28.87 -5.09 -10.31
C ARG A 68 29.32 -4.77 -8.91
N SER A 69 29.61 -3.52 -8.62
CA SER A 69 29.64 -3.10 -7.24
C SER A 69 28.30 -3.53 -6.62
N ALA A 70 28.34 -4.39 -5.62
CA ALA A 70 27.17 -4.73 -4.84
C ALA A 70 26.58 -3.38 -4.39
N ARG A 71 25.45 -2.98 -4.98
CA ARG A 71 24.78 -1.76 -4.51
C ARG A 71 24.35 -2.08 -3.10
N SER A 72 24.96 -1.44 -2.13
CA SER A 72 24.52 -1.55 -0.75
C SER A 72 23.02 -1.29 -0.69
N THR A 73 22.30 -2.16 -0.02
CA THR A 73 20.87 -1.97 0.23
C THR A 73 20.67 -0.70 1.06
N PRO A 74 19.52 -0.04 0.99
CA PRO A 74 19.24 1.10 1.86
C PRO A 74 19.49 0.78 3.35
N PHE A 75 19.20 -0.45 3.78
CA PHE A 75 19.43 -0.88 5.15
C PHE A 75 20.92 -0.96 5.49
N GLU A 76 21.75 -1.51 4.62
CA GLU A 76 23.22 -1.53 4.81
C GLU A 76 23.78 -0.10 4.93
N LEU A 77 23.34 0.81 4.06
CA LEU A 77 23.74 2.23 4.14
C LEU A 77 23.29 2.88 5.46
N ILE A 78 22.12 2.52 5.99
CA ILE A 78 21.63 2.98 7.29
C ILE A 78 22.52 2.44 8.42
N VAL A 79 22.85 1.16 8.40
CA VAL A 79 23.74 0.54 9.39
C VAL A 79 25.10 1.22 9.42
N ASP A 80 25.66 1.56 8.25
CA ASP A 80 26.95 2.28 8.14
C ASP A 80 26.82 3.71 8.65
N ALA A 81 25.73 4.40 8.30
CA ALA A 81 25.48 5.81 8.64
C ALA A 81 25.11 6.03 10.12
N ALA A 82 24.63 4.98 10.82
CA ALA A 82 24.17 5.11 12.20
C ALA A 82 25.33 5.36 13.18
N ALA A 83 25.37 6.56 13.74
CA ALA A 83 26.35 7.01 14.75
C ALA A 83 25.95 6.53 16.16
N ILE A 84 25.90 5.21 16.34
CA ILE A 84 25.55 4.54 17.58
C ILE A 84 26.59 3.46 17.92
N GLU A 85 26.58 2.98 19.17
CA GLU A 85 27.49 1.93 19.61
C GLU A 85 27.35 0.68 18.70
N PRO A 86 28.47 0.05 18.26
CA PRO A 86 28.44 -1.08 17.34
C PRO A 86 27.54 -2.23 17.78
N GLY A 87 27.49 -2.54 19.08
CA GLY A 87 26.65 -3.58 19.67
C GLY A 87 25.14 -3.32 19.53
N LEU A 88 24.75 -2.05 19.36
CA LEU A 88 23.34 -1.65 19.19
C LEU A 88 22.88 -1.74 17.73
N LYS A 89 23.79 -1.75 16.75
CA LYS A 89 23.41 -1.77 15.32
C LYS A 89 22.58 -2.99 14.93
N ARG A 90 22.73 -4.11 15.63
CA ARG A 90 21.93 -5.34 15.41
C ARG A 90 20.44 -5.18 15.70
N PHE A 91 20.04 -4.15 16.44
CA PHE A 91 18.66 -3.85 16.78
C PHE A 91 18.00 -2.87 15.82
N LEU A 92 18.73 -2.34 14.82
CA LEU A 92 18.16 -1.43 13.82
C LEU A 92 17.03 -2.14 13.06
N PRO A 93 15.84 -1.53 12.92
CA PRO A 93 14.73 -2.13 12.20
C PRO A 93 15.02 -2.21 10.69
N ASP A 94 14.86 -3.39 10.10
CA ASP A 94 14.97 -3.62 8.65
C ASP A 94 13.69 -3.26 7.89
N LYS A 95 12.64 -2.83 8.61
CA LYS A 95 11.34 -2.43 8.08
C LYS A 95 10.97 -1.02 8.54
N TRP A 96 10.49 -0.25 7.61
CA TRP A 96 9.99 1.11 7.84
C TRP A 96 8.85 1.44 6.89
N GLU A 97 8.15 2.52 7.18
CA GLU A 97 7.11 3.05 6.31
C GLU A 97 7.44 4.49 5.91
N MET A 98 7.43 4.77 4.60
CA MET A 98 7.54 6.13 4.07
C MET A 98 6.17 6.63 3.66
N ILE A 99 5.71 7.71 4.28
CA ILE A 99 4.46 8.39 3.94
C ILE A 99 4.82 9.79 3.41
N GLY A 100 4.80 9.95 2.10
CA GLY A 100 5.41 11.12 1.48
C GLY A 100 6.90 11.19 1.81
N ASP A 101 7.31 12.27 2.48
CA ASP A 101 8.67 12.50 2.99
C ASP A 101 8.77 12.35 4.53
N VAL A 102 7.78 11.72 5.16
CA VAL A 102 7.79 11.39 6.59
C VAL A 102 8.01 9.91 6.79
N LEU A 103 9.00 9.57 7.59
CA LEU A 103 9.36 8.20 7.92
C LEU A 103 8.71 7.78 9.24
N VAL A 104 8.12 6.59 9.25
CA VAL A 104 7.59 5.96 10.47
C VAL A 104 8.43 4.72 10.80
N LEU A 105 8.98 4.69 12.01
CA LEU A 105 9.83 3.61 12.53
C LEU A 105 9.21 2.99 13.78
N LYS A 106 9.33 1.67 13.90
CA LYS A 106 9.07 0.96 15.13
C LYS A 106 10.41 0.60 15.77
N LEU A 107 10.81 1.36 16.79
CA LEU A 107 12.08 1.16 17.47
C LEU A 107 11.92 0.20 18.66
N PRO A 108 12.82 -0.79 18.79
CA PRO A 108 12.88 -1.63 19.99
C PRO A 108 13.44 -0.83 21.18
N PRO A 109 13.16 -1.28 22.43
CA PRO A 109 13.55 -0.55 23.64
C PRO A 109 15.06 -0.29 23.76
N GLU A 110 15.88 -1.18 23.22
CA GLU A 110 17.36 -1.11 23.25
C GLU A 110 17.90 0.15 22.57
N LEU A 111 17.14 0.72 21.62
CA LEU A 111 17.51 1.93 20.90
C LEU A 111 16.94 3.21 21.53
N GLY A 112 16.21 3.12 22.64
CA GLY A 112 15.56 4.27 23.27
C GLY A 112 16.53 5.41 23.65
N GLY A 113 17.74 5.08 24.14
CA GLY A 113 18.77 6.07 24.49
C GLY A 113 19.45 6.75 23.30
N CYS A 114 19.33 6.19 22.08
CA CYS A 114 19.97 6.73 20.86
C CYS A 114 18.97 6.97 19.72
N LYS A 115 17.66 7.04 20.02
CA LYS A 115 16.59 7.15 19.01
C LYS A 115 16.78 8.33 18.04
N VAL A 116 17.32 9.44 18.48
CA VAL A 116 17.59 10.61 17.63
C VAL A 116 18.68 10.32 16.60
N ALA A 117 19.82 9.73 17.04
CA ALA A 117 20.92 9.37 16.13
C ALA A 117 20.48 8.29 15.13
N VAL A 118 19.66 7.32 15.56
CA VAL A 118 19.03 6.33 14.67
C VAL A 118 18.15 7.04 13.65
N ALA A 119 17.22 7.89 14.09
CA ALA A 119 16.31 8.62 13.21
C ALA A 119 17.05 9.45 12.16
N GLU A 120 18.13 10.13 12.56
CA GLU A 120 18.97 10.92 11.66
C GLU A 120 19.62 10.05 10.56
N ALA A 121 20.13 8.87 10.92
CA ALA A 121 20.72 7.95 9.95
C ALA A 121 19.70 7.49 8.90
N TYR A 122 18.50 7.09 9.35
CA TYR A 122 17.41 6.71 8.44
C TYR A 122 16.97 7.89 7.58
N ALA A 123 16.76 9.06 8.17
CA ALA A 123 16.33 10.25 7.45
C ALA A 123 17.31 10.64 6.34
N ARG A 124 18.60 10.63 6.64
CA ARG A 124 19.66 10.95 5.67
C ARG A 124 19.73 9.98 4.51
N VAL A 125 19.64 8.67 4.78
CA VAL A 125 19.74 7.63 3.73
C VAL A 125 18.46 7.56 2.89
N LEU A 126 17.30 7.72 3.51
CA LEU A 126 16.00 7.58 2.84
C LEU A 126 15.45 8.90 2.30
N GLY A 127 16.09 10.04 2.62
CA GLY A 127 15.64 11.36 2.21
C GLY A 127 14.38 11.82 2.96
N ALA A 128 14.17 11.36 4.19
CA ALA A 128 13.02 11.79 5.00
C ALA A 128 13.23 13.18 5.61
N ARG A 129 12.16 13.99 5.65
CA ARG A 129 12.14 15.31 6.26
C ARG A 129 11.85 15.26 7.76
N ALA A 130 11.12 14.26 8.19
CA ALA A 130 10.78 14.01 9.59
C ALA A 130 10.69 12.52 9.87
N VAL A 131 10.93 12.15 11.13
CA VAL A 131 10.85 10.76 11.59
C VAL A 131 9.93 10.68 12.80
N LEU A 132 8.96 9.77 12.69
CA LEU A 132 8.04 9.40 13.75
C LEU A 132 8.42 8.01 14.28
N GLN A 133 8.38 7.85 15.59
CA GLN A 133 8.43 6.54 16.23
C GLN A 133 7.00 6.05 16.47
N ASP A 134 6.65 4.88 15.93
CA ASP A 134 5.41 4.18 16.29
C ASP A 134 5.55 3.57 17.69
N LEU A 135 4.68 4.02 18.60
CA LEU A 135 4.68 3.57 20.00
C LEU A 135 3.69 2.43 20.25
N ALA A 136 2.53 2.44 19.60
CA ALA A 136 1.48 1.46 19.86
C ALA A 136 0.44 1.29 18.72
N GLY A 137 0.76 1.74 17.51
CA GLY A 137 -0.15 1.66 16.37
C GLY A 137 -1.28 2.70 16.43
N ILE A 138 -2.53 2.27 16.22
CA ILE A 138 -3.69 3.16 16.02
C ILE A 138 -4.72 2.89 17.10
N GLU A 139 -5.19 3.96 17.76
CA GLU A 139 -6.11 3.89 18.90
C GLU A 139 -7.45 4.63 18.66
N GLY A 140 -8.45 4.15 19.41
CA GLY A 140 -9.77 4.79 19.50
C GLY A 140 -10.62 4.71 18.24
N GLU A 141 -11.80 5.29 18.35
CA GLU A 141 -12.78 5.38 17.26
C GLU A 141 -12.29 6.30 16.14
N TRP A 142 -11.61 7.36 16.49
CA TRP A 142 -11.04 8.33 15.54
C TRP A 142 -9.76 7.84 14.85
N ARG A 143 -9.31 6.63 15.19
CA ARG A 143 -8.16 6.00 14.54
C ARG A 143 -6.89 6.87 14.59
N VAL A 144 -6.60 7.48 15.73
CA VAL A 144 -5.43 8.35 15.90
C VAL A 144 -4.17 7.52 16.09
N PRO A 145 -3.08 7.80 15.34
CA PRO A 145 -1.80 7.13 15.53
C PRO A 145 -1.17 7.48 16.88
N ARG A 146 -0.62 6.49 17.58
CA ARG A 146 0.23 6.71 18.75
C ARG A 146 1.69 6.77 18.33
N VAL A 147 2.14 7.94 17.98
CA VAL A 147 3.50 8.19 17.52
C VAL A 147 4.16 9.32 18.28
N GLU A 148 5.49 9.31 18.29
CA GLU A 148 6.33 10.39 18.81
C GLU A 148 7.21 10.92 17.68
N LYS A 149 7.24 12.24 17.47
CA LYS A 149 8.22 12.83 16.56
C LYS A 149 9.59 12.83 17.22
N ILE A 150 10.54 12.08 16.68
CA ILE A 150 11.87 11.91 17.25
C ILE A 150 12.95 12.68 16.47
N TRP A 151 12.65 13.13 15.23
CA TRP A 151 13.61 13.93 14.44
C TRP A 151 12.89 14.76 13.37
N GLY A 152 13.50 15.87 12.97
CA GLY A 152 13.12 16.69 11.82
C GLY A 152 12.05 17.74 12.08
N GLY A 153 11.46 18.25 10.99
CA GLY A 153 10.54 19.37 10.95
C GLY A 153 9.05 19.00 11.07
N SER A 154 8.24 19.62 10.20
CA SER A 154 6.80 19.32 10.08
C SER A 154 6.56 17.87 9.65
N THR A 155 5.53 17.26 10.20
CA THR A 155 5.08 15.92 9.85
C THR A 155 3.94 15.92 8.81
N GLU A 156 3.40 17.08 8.47
CA GLU A 156 2.44 17.20 7.38
C GLU A 156 3.12 16.98 6.03
N THR A 157 2.56 16.12 5.20
CA THR A 157 3.16 15.70 3.93
C THR A 157 2.13 15.43 2.86
N VAL A 158 2.60 15.24 1.62
CA VAL A 158 1.79 14.76 0.50
C VAL A 158 2.33 13.41 0.03
N HIS A 159 1.53 12.37 0.20
CA HIS A 159 1.84 11.03 -0.28
C HIS A 159 1.19 10.78 -1.65
N LEU A 160 1.97 10.29 -2.60
CA LEU A 160 1.49 9.95 -3.94
C LEU A 160 1.23 8.43 -4.03
N ALA A 161 0.00 8.04 -4.34
CA ALA A 161 -0.39 6.66 -4.55
C ALA A 161 -1.40 6.52 -5.71
N ASP A 162 -1.11 5.67 -6.69
CA ASP A 162 -1.97 5.45 -7.90
C ASP A 162 -2.38 6.76 -8.61
N GLY A 163 -1.46 7.72 -8.70
CA GLY A 163 -1.72 9.03 -9.30
C GLY A 163 -2.52 10.00 -8.42
N ILE A 164 -2.94 9.58 -7.24
CA ILE A 164 -3.69 10.41 -6.27
C ILE A 164 -2.72 11.02 -5.26
N ARG A 165 -2.89 12.30 -4.99
CA ARG A 165 -2.17 13.02 -3.93
C ARG A 165 -2.98 12.96 -2.65
N PHE A 166 -2.38 12.46 -1.60
CA PHE A 166 -2.96 12.46 -0.25
C PHE A 166 -2.15 13.38 0.65
N MET A 167 -2.67 14.55 0.93
CA MET A 167 -2.17 15.43 1.99
C MET A 167 -2.62 14.88 3.34
N LEU A 168 -1.71 14.77 4.28
CA LEU A 168 -1.99 14.28 5.63
C LEU A 168 -0.85 14.62 6.59
N ASP A 169 -1.15 14.54 7.88
CA ASP A 169 -0.15 14.47 8.94
C ASP A 169 -0.18 13.06 9.56
N PRO A 170 0.83 12.20 9.30
CA PRO A 170 0.90 10.86 9.89
C PRO A 170 0.99 10.83 11.42
N ALA A 171 1.26 11.98 12.07
CA ALA A 171 1.19 12.08 13.52
C ALA A 171 -0.24 12.30 14.04
N ARG A 172 -1.20 12.66 13.19
CA ARG A 172 -2.56 13.03 13.57
C ARG A 172 -3.64 12.15 12.97
N VAL A 173 -3.41 11.62 11.77
CA VAL A 173 -4.35 10.75 11.07
C VAL A 173 -3.66 9.48 10.58
N MET A 174 -4.40 8.38 10.64
CA MET A 174 -3.92 7.09 10.14
C MET A 174 -3.70 7.13 8.62
N PHE A 175 -2.63 6.52 8.13
CA PHE A 175 -2.50 6.16 6.73
C PHE A 175 -2.46 4.63 6.56
N SER A 176 -3.24 4.09 5.63
CA SER A 176 -3.31 2.65 5.36
C SER A 176 -2.57 2.30 4.06
N SER A 177 -1.24 2.23 4.10
CA SER A 177 -0.40 1.85 2.94
C SER A 177 -0.69 0.44 2.43
N GLY A 178 -0.96 -0.50 3.35
CA GLY A 178 -1.16 -1.92 3.05
C GLY A 178 -2.50 -2.28 2.40
N ASN A 179 -3.34 -1.31 2.01
CA ASN A 179 -4.65 -1.55 1.40
C ASN A 179 -4.72 -1.09 -0.07
N LEU A 180 -3.57 -0.91 -0.71
CA LEU A 180 -3.50 -0.38 -2.07
C LEU A 180 -4.28 -1.21 -3.11
N PRO A 181 -4.19 -2.57 -3.15
CA PRO A 181 -4.94 -3.35 -4.15
C PRO A 181 -6.45 -3.14 -4.06
N GLU A 182 -7.00 -3.09 -2.84
CA GLU A 182 -8.44 -2.87 -2.65
C GLU A 182 -8.82 -1.42 -2.98
N ARG A 183 -7.99 -0.45 -2.63
CA ARG A 183 -8.18 0.95 -3.00
C ARG A 183 -8.24 1.12 -4.51
N MET A 184 -7.30 0.47 -5.25
CA MET A 184 -7.29 0.49 -6.72
C MET A 184 -8.50 -0.20 -7.33
N ARG A 185 -8.98 -1.30 -6.73
CA ARG A 185 -10.22 -1.97 -7.14
C ARG A 185 -11.41 -1.03 -6.97
N MET A 186 -11.58 -0.47 -5.78
CA MET A 186 -12.66 0.44 -5.45
C MET A 186 -12.64 1.71 -6.32
N ALA A 187 -11.47 2.24 -6.62
CA ALA A 187 -11.30 3.40 -7.49
C ALA A 187 -11.95 3.27 -8.88
N ARG A 188 -12.16 2.03 -9.35
CA ARG A 188 -12.63 1.73 -10.72
C ARG A 188 -13.98 1.03 -10.77
N ILE A 189 -14.67 0.87 -9.63
CA ILE A 189 -15.86 0.02 -9.53
C ILE A 189 -17.17 0.77 -9.72
N SER A 190 -17.22 2.07 -9.41
CA SER A 190 -18.42 2.88 -9.60
C SER A 190 -18.66 3.22 -11.09
N ARG A 191 -19.90 3.57 -11.42
CA ARG A 191 -20.33 3.90 -12.78
C ARG A 191 -20.68 5.38 -12.88
N PRO A 192 -20.52 6.00 -14.07
CA PRO A 192 -21.10 7.31 -14.32
C PRO A 192 -22.60 7.29 -14.01
N GLY A 193 -23.10 8.32 -13.33
CA GLY A 193 -24.50 8.40 -12.93
C GLY A 193 -24.80 7.85 -11.54
N GLU A 194 -23.94 7.01 -10.93
CA GLU A 194 -24.13 6.53 -9.56
C GLU A 194 -23.96 7.64 -8.51
N THR A 195 -24.78 7.60 -7.47
CA THR A 195 -24.51 8.28 -6.20
C THR A 195 -23.86 7.30 -5.25
N VAL A 196 -22.64 7.64 -4.81
CA VAL A 196 -21.86 6.84 -3.85
C VAL A 196 -21.98 7.47 -2.47
N VAL A 197 -22.16 6.66 -1.43
CA VAL A 197 -22.04 7.09 -0.03
C VAL A 197 -20.87 6.32 0.59
N ASP A 198 -19.79 7.04 0.93
CA ASP A 198 -18.70 6.53 1.75
C ASP A 198 -18.98 6.86 3.20
N MET A 199 -19.34 5.85 3.99
CA MET A 199 -19.77 6.02 5.38
C MET A 199 -18.59 6.28 6.34
N PHE A 200 -17.33 6.05 5.90
CA PHE A 200 -16.14 6.15 6.73
C PHE A 200 -14.95 6.66 5.89
N ALA A 201 -15.07 7.87 5.39
CA ALA A 201 -14.20 8.36 4.32
C ALA A 201 -12.74 8.57 4.75
N GLY A 202 -12.47 8.83 6.04
CA GLY A 202 -11.13 9.20 6.49
C GLY A 202 -10.65 10.45 5.76
N ILE A 203 -9.44 10.41 5.27
CA ILE A 203 -8.87 11.47 4.41
C ILE A 203 -9.27 11.32 2.92
N GLY A 204 -10.26 10.47 2.62
CA GLY A 204 -10.76 10.21 1.27
C GLY A 204 -10.16 8.95 0.61
N TYR A 205 -9.83 7.91 1.39
CA TYR A 205 -9.14 6.71 0.89
C TYR A 205 -9.82 6.02 -0.28
N PHE A 206 -11.14 5.95 -0.29
CA PHE A 206 -11.94 5.41 -1.38
C PHE A 206 -12.60 6.52 -2.20
N ALA A 207 -13.13 7.54 -1.54
CA ALA A 207 -13.86 8.63 -2.17
C ALA A 207 -13.03 9.37 -3.22
N ILE A 208 -11.79 9.80 -2.91
CA ILE A 208 -10.93 10.55 -3.84
C ILE A 208 -10.53 9.70 -5.06
N PRO A 209 -10.00 8.47 -4.92
CA PRO A 209 -9.70 7.62 -6.06
C PRO A 209 -10.94 7.30 -6.92
N MET A 210 -12.12 7.08 -6.33
CA MET A 210 -13.36 6.88 -7.09
C MET A 210 -13.75 8.13 -7.89
N ALA A 211 -13.65 9.31 -7.29
CA ALA A 211 -13.95 10.57 -7.97
C ALA A 211 -13.03 10.81 -9.17
N VAL A 212 -11.75 10.46 -9.07
CA VAL A 212 -10.75 10.65 -10.13
C VAL A 212 -10.90 9.60 -11.24
N HIS A 213 -11.01 8.33 -10.90
CA HIS A 213 -10.87 7.23 -11.86
C HIS A 213 -12.20 6.74 -12.44
N SER A 214 -13.23 6.54 -11.62
CA SER A 214 -14.53 6.04 -12.10
C SER A 214 -15.61 7.11 -12.28
N ARG A 215 -15.40 8.28 -11.70
CA ARG A 215 -16.20 9.50 -11.90
C ARG A 215 -17.72 9.28 -11.76
N PRO A 216 -18.20 8.82 -10.60
CA PRO A 216 -19.64 8.75 -10.35
C PRO A 216 -20.26 10.13 -10.40
N ARG A 217 -21.59 10.24 -10.50
CA ARG A 217 -22.31 11.51 -10.50
C ARG A 217 -21.99 12.32 -9.23
N SER A 218 -22.01 11.68 -8.09
CA SER A 218 -21.72 12.31 -6.79
C SER A 218 -21.20 11.29 -5.78
N ILE A 219 -20.37 11.76 -4.85
CA ILE A 219 -19.90 11.00 -3.70
C ILE A 219 -20.22 11.80 -2.45
N ILE A 220 -20.99 11.22 -1.54
CA ILE A 220 -21.23 11.77 -0.21
C ILE A 220 -20.27 11.04 0.72
N ALA A 221 -19.38 11.79 1.39
CA ALA A 221 -18.27 11.23 2.16
C ALA A 221 -18.37 11.65 3.62
N CYS A 222 -18.78 10.72 4.51
CA CYS A 222 -18.97 10.98 5.94
C CYS A 222 -17.66 10.69 6.70
N GLU A 223 -17.25 11.60 7.57
CA GLU A 223 -16.09 11.43 8.43
C GLU A 223 -16.34 12.07 9.80
N VAL A 224 -16.10 11.30 10.87
CA VAL A 224 -16.36 11.73 12.25
C VAL A 224 -15.19 12.48 12.86
N ASN A 225 -13.95 12.17 12.45
CA ASN A 225 -12.74 12.82 12.94
C ASN A 225 -12.53 14.17 12.23
N PRO A 226 -12.61 15.32 12.92
CA PRO A 226 -12.50 16.63 12.28
C PRO A 226 -11.13 16.87 11.63
N VAL A 227 -10.07 16.21 12.10
CA VAL A 227 -8.73 16.31 11.49
C VAL A 227 -8.69 15.54 10.18
N ALA A 228 -9.24 14.34 10.14
CA ALA A 228 -9.34 13.56 8.90
C ALA A 228 -10.26 14.22 7.89
N PHE A 229 -11.36 14.82 8.37
CA PHE A 229 -12.29 15.59 7.56
C PHE A 229 -11.61 16.79 6.88
N HIS A 230 -10.80 17.56 7.60
CA HIS A 230 -10.00 18.63 7.02
C HIS A 230 -9.12 18.12 5.86
N TYR A 231 -8.44 16.98 6.06
CA TYR A 231 -7.63 16.40 4.98
C TYR A 231 -8.48 15.82 3.85
N LEU A 232 -9.70 15.35 4.09
CA LEU A 232 -10.63 14.95 3.03
C LEU A 232 -10.94 16.13 2.09
N GLU A 233 -11.26 17.29 2.66
CA GLU A 233 -11.51 18.52 1.88
C GLU A 233 -10.29 18.97 1.10
N GLU A 234 -9.11 19.02 1.76
CA GLU A 234 -7.86 19.37 1.10
C GLU A 234 -7.48 18.37 -0.01
N ASN A 235 -7.71 17.08 0.22
CA ASN A 235 -7.45 16.05 -0.79
C ASN A 235 -8.41 16.14 -1.98
N ALA A 236 -9.66 16.51 -1.79
CA ALA A 236 -10.57 16.83 -2.89
C ALA A 236 -10.03 18.01 -3.70
N ARG A 237 -9.61 19.09 -3.03
CA ARG A 237 -9.08 20.30 -3.65
C ARG A 237 -7.80 20.05 -4.47
N ILE A 238 -6.78 19.37 -3.90
CA ILE A 238 -5.49 19.16 -4.57
C ILE A 238 -5.56 18.16 -5.72
N ASN A 239 -6.56 17.26 -5.71
CA ASN A 239 -6.83 16.34 -6.81
C ASN A 239 -7.87 16.90 -7.81
N ARG A 240 -8.38 18.13 -7.59
CA ARG A 240 -9.33 18.82 -8.47
C ARG A 240 -10.59 18.01 -8.72
N VAL A 241 -11.15 17.41 -7.66
CA VAL A 241 -12.42 16.70 -7.72
C VAL A 241 -13.54 17.58 -7.16
N GLU A 242 -14.65 17.66 -7.88
CA GLU A 242 -15.78 18.57 -7.59
C GLU A 242 -17.05 17.79 -7.22
N ASN A 243 -17.05 16.48 -7.44
CA ASN A 243 -18.22 15.62 -7.24
C ASN A 243 -18.23 14.92 -5.86
N ILE A 244 -17.45 15.41 -4.90
CA ILE A 244 -17.47 14.95 -3.51
C ILE A 244 -18.15 15.99 -2.63
N THR A 245 -19.08 15.54 -1.79
CA THR A 245 -19.71 16.33 -0.73
C THR A 245 -19.24 15.74 0.60
N PRO A 246 -18.25 16.34 1.27
CA PRO A 246 -17.82 15.91 2.60
C PRO A 246 -18.89 16.26 3.66
N LEU A 247 -19.13 15.37 4.61
CA LEU A 247 -20.02 15.55 5.74
C LEU A 247 -19.29 15.23 7.05
N LEU A 248 -19.08 16.23 7.89
CA LEU A 248 -18.47 16.06 9.20
C LEU A 248 -19.49 15.52 10.20
N GLY A 249 -19.20 14.38 10.80
CA GLY A 249 -20.03 13.78 11.84
C GLY A 249 -20.18 12.27 11.69
N ASP A 250 -20.88 11.68 12.66
CA ASP A 250 -21.19 10.25 12.60
C ASP A 250 -22.10 9.96 11.40
N CYS A 251 -21.76 8.97 10.61
CA CYS A 251 -22.56 8.61 9.42
C CYS A 251 -23.96 8.12 9.78
N ARG A 252 -24.22 7.72 11.03
CA ARG A 252 -25.57 7.37 11.50
C ARG A 252 -26.51 8.57 11.48
N ASP A 253 -25.96 9.76 11.69
CA ASP A 253 -26.70 11.02 11.74
C ASP A 253 -26.60 11.80 10.42
N THR A 254 -25.42 11.80 9.79
CA THR A 254 -25.11 12.66 8.65
C THR A 254 -25.39 12.02 7.29
N ALA A 255 -25.29 10.69 7.15
CA ALA A 255 -25.52 10.04 5.87
C ALA A 255 -26.98 10.11 5.45
N PRO A 256 -27.31 10.67 4.26
CA PRO A 256 -28.68 10.78 3.78
C PRO A 256 -29.27 9.39 3.46
N GLU A 257 -30.56 9.21 3.71
CA GLU A 257 -31.26 7.95 3.52
C GLU A 257 -31.85 7.82 2.11
N GLY A 258 -31.88 6.60 1.58
CA GLY A 258 -32.55 6.27 0.32
C GLY A 258 -31.86 6.76 -0.97
N VAL A 259 -30.64 7.28 -0.89
CA VAL A 259 -29.99 7.96 -2.04
C VAL A 259 -28.88 7.16 -2.74
N ALA A 260 -28.29 6.17 -2.07
CA ALA A 260 -27.09 5.53 -2.55
C ALA A 260 -27.36 4.44 -3.59
N ASP A 261 -26.74 4.56 -4.75
CA ASP A 261 -26.59 3.45 -5.71
C ASP A 261 -25.42 2.53 -5.28
N ARG A 262 -24.48 3.09 -4.50
CA ARG A 262 -23.32 2.38 -3.97
C ARG A 262 -22.96 2.87 -2.57
N ILE A 263 -22.67 1.93 -1.67
CA ILE A 263 -22.28 2.21 -0.29
C ILE A 263 -20.92 1.61 -0.01
N VAL A 264 -20.02 2.40 0.56
CA VAL A 264 -18.69 1.98 0.99
C VAL A 264 -18.62 2.01 2.51
N MET A 265 -18.33 0.86 3.11
CA MET A 265 -18.15 0.71 4.55
C MET A 265 -16.70 0.25 4.82
N GLY A 266 -15.74 1.17 4.65
CA GLY A 266 -14.30 0.91 4.76
C GLY A 266 -13.77 0.74 6.18
N TYR A 267 -14.63 0.72 7.19
CA TYR A 267 -14.27 0.57 8.60
C TYR A 267 -14.37 -0.88 9.06
N LEU A 268 -13.29 -1.42 9.65
CA LEU A 268 -13.21 -2.86 10.00
C LEU A 268 -14.11 -3.28 11.16
N ARG A 269 -14.72 -2.33 11.87
CA ARG A 269 -15.70 -2.56 12.94
C ARG A 269 -17.07 -1.99 12.55
N ALA A 270 -17.42 -2.03 11.27
CA ALA A 270 -18.63 -1.41 10.73
C ALA A 270 -19.91 -2.21 11.03
N GLN A 271 -19.85 -3.35 11.72
CA GLN A 271 -21.01 -4.20 12.01
C GLN A 271 -22.17 -3.45 12.67
N GLY A 272 -21.89 -2.57 13.64
CA GLY A 272 -22.90 -1.75 14.32
C GLY A 272 -23.57 -0.67 13.45
N PHE A 273 -23.14 -0.49 12.21
CA PHE A 273 -23.64 0.51 11.27
C PHE A 273 -24.46 -0.11 10.13
N LEU A 274 -24.67 -1.41 10.13
CA LEU A 274 -25.37 -2.12 9.05
C LEU A 274 -26.82 -1.65 8.88
N ASP A 275 -27.54 -1.40 9.98
CA ASP A 275 -28.91 -0.90 9.92
C ASP A 275 -28.98 0.48 9.25
N LYS A 276 -28.01 1.36 9.51
CA LYS A 276 -27.91 2.65 8.83
C LYS A 276 -27.55 2.47 7.35
N ALA A 277 -26.66 1.55 7.01
CA ALA A 277 -26.33 1.27 5.61
C ALA A 277 -27.57 0.80 4.81
N MET A 278 -28.44 -0.01 5.42
CA MET A 278 -29.70 -0.41 4.80
C MET A 278 -30.66 0.76 4.52
N LYS A 279 -30.65 1.78 5.39
CA LYS A 279 -31.46 3.01 5.20
C LYS A 279 -30.83 3.94 4.15
N VAL A 280 -29.50 4.04 4.10
CA VAL A 280 -28.76 4.87 3.13
C VAL A 280 -28.95 4.34 1.69
N ALA A 281 -29.12 3.02 1.54
CA ALA A 281 -29.30 2.37 0.26
C ALA A 281 -30.56 2.86 -0.48
N GLY A 282 -30.38 3.26 -1.74
CA GLY A 282 -31.47 3.50 -2.68
C GLY A 282 -32.26 2.22 -3.01
N PRO A 283 -33.23 2.26 -3.91
CA PRO A 283 -34.06 1.09 -4.27
C PRO A 283 -33.25 -0.12 -4.73
N GLN A 284 -32.16 0.13 -5.43
CA GLN A 284 -31.16 -0.88 -5.80
C GLN A 284 -29.78 -0.31 -5.50
N ALA A 285 -29.01 -0.99 -4.67
CA ALA A 285 -27.69 -0.53 -4.29
C ALA A 285 -26.67 -1.66 -4.22
N VAL A 286 -25.39 -1.32 -4.39
CA VAL A 286 -24.27 -2.25 -4.13
C VAL A 286 -23.57 -1.80 -2.86
N LEU A 287 -23.44 -2.70 -1.90
CA LEU A 287 -22.76 -2.49 -0.64
C LEU A 287 -21.37 -3.15 -0.67
N HIS A 288 -20.36 -2.42 -0.28
CA HIS A 288 -18.99 -2.90 -0.05
C HIS A 288 -18.70 -2.86 1.45
N TYR A 289 -18.78 -4.01 2.09
CA TYR A 289 -18.65 -4.16 3.53
C TYR A 289 -17.30 -4.76 3.91
N HIS A 290 -16.52 -3.99 4.68
CA HIS A 290 -15.23 -4.42 5.21
C HIS A 290 -15.36 -4.83 6.67
N GLU A 291 -14.71 -5.94 7.04
CA GLU A 291 -14.72 -6.43 8.42
C GLU A 291 -13.38 -7.09 8.79
N ALA A 292 -12.98 -6.91 10.06
CA ALA A 292 -11.96 -7.75 10.68
C ALA A 292 -12.66 -8.98 11.30
N CYS A 293 -12.48 -10.15 10.67
CA CYS A 293 -13.19 -11.37 11.01
C CYS A 293 -12.23 -12.47 11.47
N PRO A 294 -12.49 -13.18 12.62
CA PRO A 294 -11.79 -14.42 12.93
C PRO A 294 -11.88 -15.42 11.79
N ASN A 295 -10.76 -16.10 11.50
CA ASN A 295 -10.66 -16.94 10.31
C ASN A 295 -11.71 -18.06 10.27
N GLU A 296 -12.08 -18.61 11.43
CA GLU A 296 -13.10 -19.66 11.55
C GLU A 296 -14.53 -19.18 11.28
N LEU A 297 -14.77 -17.84 11.29
CA LEU A 297 -16.10 -17.25 11.12
C LEU A 297 -16.29 -16.58 9.76
N ILE A 298 -15.29 -16.59 8.88
CA ILE A 298 -15.34 -15.85 7.60
C ILE A 298 -16.51 -16.28 6.73
N ASP A 299 -16.78 -17.58 6.65
CA ASP A 299 -17.82 -18.13 5.77
C ASP A 299 -19.24 -18.00 6.35
N THR A 300 -19.37 -17.57 7.59
CA THR A 300 -20.67 -17.51 8.29
C THR A 300 -21.04 -16.14 8.78
N ARG A 301 -20.30 -15.60 9.76
CA ARG A 301 -20.68 -14.41 10.55
C ARG A 301 -20.90 -13.16 9.69
N PRO A 302 -20.00 -12.75 8.79
CA PRO A 302 -20.16 -11.48 8.09
C PRO A 302 -21.38 -11.48 7.16
N TRP A 303 -21.63 -12.62 6.50
CA TRP A 303 -22.77 -12.75 5.62
C TRP A 303 -24.08 -12.86 6.39
N SER A 304 -24.12 -13.57 7.55
CA SER A 304 -25.31 -13.63 8.42
C SER A 304 -25.69 -12.23 8.92
N SER A 305 -24.69 -11.44 9.39
CA SER A 305 -24.91 -10.08 9.89
C SER A 305 -25.55 -9.19 8.81
N LEU A 306 -25.09 -9.28 7.57
CA LEU A 306 -25.65 -8.53 6.45
C LEU A 306 -27.09 -8.98 6.12
N ARG A 307 -27.34 -10.29 6.09
CA ARG A 307 -28.70 -10.84 5.85
C ARG A 307 -29.69 -10.43 6.93
N GLU A 308 -29.29 -10.47 8.18
CA GLU A 308 -30.12 -10.05 9.30
C GLU A 308 -30.48 -8.56 9.23
N ALA A 309 -29.49 -7.71 8.93
CA ALA A 309 -29.72 -6.26 8.78
C ALA A 309 -30.67 -5.99 7.58
N ALA A 310 -30.46 -6.66 6.45
CA ALA A 310 -31.34 -6.55 5.28
C ALA A 310 -32.76 -7.01 5.60
N SER A 311 -32.91 -8.12 6.33
CA SER A 311 -34.21 -8.66 6.76
C SER A 311 -34.96 -7.69 7.68
N ARG A 312 -34.25 -7.08 8.66
CA ARG A 312 -34.86 -6.04 9.54
C ARG A 312 -35.34 -4.82 8.75
N ALA A 313 -34.65 -4.50 7.67
CA ALA A 313 -35.02 -3.39 6.79
C ALA A 313 -36.06 -3.78 5.71
N GLY A 314 -36.55 -5.01 5.69
CA GLY A 314 -37.49 -5.50 4.66
C GLY A 314 -36.89 -5.59 3.25
N ARG A 315 -35.55 -5.73 3.14
CA ARG A 315 -34.80 -5.73 1.87
C ARG A 315 -34.31 -7.12 1.49
N ARG A 316 -34.21 -7.37 0.20
CA ARG A 316 -33.52 -8.53 -0.33
C ARG A 316 -32.03 -8.21 -0.46
N ILE A 317 -31.19 -9.22 -0.21
CA ILE A 317 -29.73 -9.10 -0.36
C ILE A 317 -29.18 -10.31 -1.10
N GLU A 318 -28.29 -10.05 -2.07
CA GLU A 318 -27.61 -11.05 -2.88
C GLU A 318 -26.10 -10.91 -2.65
N LEU A 319 -25.41 -12.02 -2.36
CA LEU A 319 -23.94 -12.04 -2.28
C LEU A 319 -23.35 -11.99 -3.67
N LEU A 320 -22.58 -10.95 -3.99
CA LEU A 320 -21.84 -10.83 -5.25
C LEU A 320 -20.43 -11.41 -5.13
N ARG A 321 -19.77 -11.13 -4.00
CA ARG A 321 -18.40 -11.55 -3.75
C ARG A 321 -18.09 -11.54 -2.26
N LEU A 322 -17.35 -12.53 -1.80
CA LEU A 322 -16.63 -12.52 -0.52
C LEU A 322 -15.17 -12.82 -0.79
N HIS A 323 -14.25 -12.00 -0.25
CA HIS A 323 -12.83 -12.27 -0.41
C HIS A 323 -12.02 -11.77 0.80
N ARG A 324 -10.94 -12.48 1.05
CA ARG A 324 -9.95 -12.15 2.08
C ARG A 324 -8.88 -11.25 1.47
N LEU A 325 -8.67 -10.07 2.04
CA LEU A 325 -7.64 -9.14 1.58
C LEU A 325 -6.26 -9.46 2.16
N LYS A 326 -6.18 -9.57 3.47
CA LYS A 326 -4.91 -9.81 4.18
C LYS A 326 -5.15 -10.30 5.61
N SER A 327 -4.12 -10.82 6.24
CA SER A 327 -4.10 -11.01 7.70
C SER A 327 -4.15 -9.63 8.39
N TYR A 328 -5.01 -9.49 9.38
CA TYR A 328 -5.15 -8.28 10.19
C TYR A 328 -4.44 -8.42 11.54
N ALA A 329 -4.60 -9.59 12.17
CA ALA A 329 -3.93 -10.00 13.39
C ALA A 329 -3.79 -11.54 13.38
N PRO A 330 -3.04 -12.16 14.28
CA PRO A 330 -3.03 -13.61 14.42
C PRO A 330 -4.45 -14.17 14.52
N GLY A 331 -4.82 -15.10 13.63
CA GLY A 331 -6.16 -15.69 13.57
C GLY A 331 -7.29 -14.79 13.05
N VAL A 332 -7.02 -13.55 12.65
CA VAL A 332 -8.02 -12.57 12.18
C VAL A 332 -7.64 -12.06 10.80
N SER A 333 -8.60 -12.00 9.90
CA SER A 333 -8.43 -11.48 8.54
C SER A 333 -9.29 -10.26 8.26
N HIS A 334 -8.75 -9.36 7.44
CA HIS A 334 -9.54 -8.33 6.77
C HIS A 334 -10.23 -8.97 5.58
N ILE A 335 -11.56 -8.97 5.62
CA ILE A 335 -12.41 -9.49 4.55
C ILE A 335 -13.24 -8.36 3.95
N VAL A 336 -13.69 -8.58 2.72
CA VAL A 336 -14.65 -7.70 2.04
C VAL A 336 -15.78 -8.53 1.48
N ILE A 337 -17.01 -8.05 1.68
CA ILE A 337 -18.21 -8.54 1.01
C ILE A 337 -18.74 -7.45 0.09
N ASP A 338 -18.93 -7.82 -1.18
CA ASP A 338 -19.72 -7.05 -2.11
C ASP A 338 -21.11 -7.69 -2.17
N ALA A 339 -22.16 -6.93 -1.90
CA ALA A 339 -23.54 -7.43 -1.90
C ALA A 339 -24.47 -6.46 -2.63
N ARG A 340 -25.50 -7.00 -3.29
CA ARG A 340 -26.56 -6.21 -3.93
C ARG A 340 -27.79 -6.18 -3.02
N LEU A 341 -28.34 -4.99 -2.84
CA LEU A 341 -29.57 -4.71 -2.11
C LEU A 341 -30.68 -4.36 -3.10
N SER A 342 -31.89 -4.90 -2.88
CA SER A 342 -33.11 -4.59 -3.65
C SER A 342 -34.34 -4.58 -2.77
#